data_bd614ddebf1767cd6b00a3bf617cc3a7
#
_entry.id   bd614ddebf1767cd6b00a3bf617cc3a7
#
_cell.length_a   1.000
_cell.length_b   1.000
_cell.length_c   1.000
_cell.angle_alpha   90.00
_cell.angle_beta   90.00
_cell.angle_gamma   90.00
#
_symmetry.space_group_name_H-M   'P 1'
#
loop_
_entity.id
_entity.type
_entity.pdbx_description
1 polymer ?
#
loop_
_entity_poly.entity_id
_entity_poly.type
_entity_poly.pdbx_seq_one_letter_code
_entity_poly.pdbx_strand_id
1 'polypeptide(L)'
;MRRSTKRISGAAAALAVAAALALCGPAAYAAPADPGDAQAPAAGAQPADGGPAAQADAAQPAQADASQPEAPQADGAQAEPARSEAAAPVSLSYSAHVSNIGWMGAVAGGEVAGTTGRGLPLEALRLVLSDASTGEPLGADAISVEAHVSNVGWQAAVGNGGTAGTTGQSRAVEALRVRLSGELSARYTVWYRVHSAEFGWLGWACDGADAGSAGYGRAVQAVQVAVLPKGDPAPGDTATPFVDRSSEPPSVSYRAHVAGIGWQGSVSDGAVAGTTGQGRALEALSGSVSW
;
A
#
# COMPACT_ATOMS: atom_id res chain seq x y z
N MET A 1 28.46 3.36 68.99
CA MET A 1 28.57 3.81 67.60
C MET A 1 27.52 3.09 66.80
N ARG A 2 26.38 3.73 66.50
CA ARG A 2 25.30 3.18 65.66
C ARG A 2 25.39 3.87 64.30
N ARG A 3 25.64 3.12 63.20
CA ARG A 3 25.62 3.62 61.82
C ARG A 3 24.20 3.55 61.31
N SER A 4 23.64 4.72 61.02
CA SER A 4 22.34 4.91 60.38
C SER A 4 22.49 4.77 58.87
N THR A 5 21.85 3.77 58.27
CA THR A 5 21.75 3.58 56.83
C THR A 5 20.51 4.29 56.29
N LYS A 6 20.73 5.35 55.55
CA LYS A 6 19.69 6.15 54.90
C LYS A 6 19.27 5.41 53.63
N ARG A 7 18.02 4.91 53.57
CA ARG A 7 17.41 4.36 52.34
C ARG A 7 16.99 5.51 51.45
N ILE A 8 17.51 5.57 50.25
CA ILE A 8 17.04 6.47 49.22
C ILE A 8 15.98 5.72 48.43
N SER A 9 14.72 6.15 48.56
CA SER A 9 13.62 5.71 47.73
C SER A 9 13.69 6.46 46.39
N GLY A 10 14.10 5.78 45.34
CA GLY A 10 13.98 6.27 43.97
C GLY A 10 12.55 6.03 43.49
N ALA A 11 11.81 7.09 43.29
CA ALA A 11 10.54 7.04 42.57
C ALA A 11 10.84 6.86 41.08
N ALA A 12 10.54 5.68 40.53
CA ALA A 12 10.55 5.46 39.10
C ALA A 12 9.33 6.16 38.51
N ALA A 13 9.54 7.25 37.79
CA ALA A 13 8.53 7.84 36.93
C ALA A 13 8.33 6.92 35.73
N ALA A 14 7.22 6.20 35.73
CA ALA A 14 6.78 5.47 34.52
C ALA A 14 6.30 6.49 33.49
N LEU A 15 7.12 6.71 32.46
CA LEU A 15 6.72 7.49 31.30
C LEU A 15 5.78 6.59 30.47
N ALA A 16 4.47 6.85 30.56
CA ALA A 16 3.50 6.25 29.68
C ALA A 16 3.67 6.87 28.29
N VAL A 17 4.36 6.17 27.39
CA VAL A 17 4.35 6.47 25.97
C VAL A 17 2.98 6.01 25.45
N ALA A 18 2.04 6.95 25.32
CA ALA A 18 0.83 6.73 24.56
C ALA A 18 1.23 6.57 23.09
N ALA A 19 1.28 5.33 22.62
CA ALA A 19 1.40 5.05 21.19
C ALA A 19 0.12 5.58 20.54
N ALA A 20 0.22 6.72 19.84
CA ALA A 20 -0.80 7.15 18.91
C ALA A 20 -0.82 6.08 17.78
N LEU A 21 -1.81 5.16 17.81
CA LEU A 21 -2.10 4.31 16.67
C LEU A 21 -2.50 5.25 15.53
N ALA A 22 -1.60 5.44 14.57
CA ALA A 22 -1.93 6.02 13.29
C ALA A 22 -3.06 5.20 12.66
N LEU A 23 -4.00 5.86 12.02
CA LEU A 23 -5.14 5.29 11.28
C LEU A 23 -4.73 4.46 10.02
N CYS A 24 -3.50 3.99 9.95
CA CYS A 24 -3.08 2.87 9.12
C CYS A 24 -3.41 1.58 9.89
N GLY A 25 -4.67 1.16 9.85
CA GLY A 25 -5.08 -0.15 10.35
C GLY A 25 -4.36 -1.26 9.55
N PRO A 26 -4.15 -2.45 10.15
CA PRO A 26 -3.69 -3.58 9.37
C PRO A 26 -4.68 -3.80 8.23
N ALA A 27 -4.17 -3.87 6.99
CA ALA A 27 -4.98 -4.26 5.85
C ALA A 27 -5.60 -5.62 6.16
N ALA A 28 -6.93 -5.65 6.37
CA ALA A 28 -7.65 -6.89 6.50
C ALA A 28 -7.55 -7.60 5.15
N TYR A 29 -6.91 -8.75 5.14
CA TYR A 29 -6.86 -9.66 4.00
C TYR A 29 -8.30 -10.07 3.67
N ALA A 30 -8.88 -9.46 2.64
CA ALA A 30 -10.13 -9.92 2.06
C ALA A 30 -9.79 -11.13 1.18
N ALA A 31 -10.24 -12.31 1.59
CA ALA A 31 -10.19 -13.50 0.76
C ALA A 31 -10.88 -13.23 -0.59
N PRO A 32 -10.35 -13.74 -1.72
CA PRO A 32 -10.99 -13.59 -3.02
C PRO A 32 -12.37 -14.26 -2.98
N ALA A 33 -13.38 -13.52 -3.48
CA ALA A 33 -14.72 -14.03 -3.63
C ALA A 33 -14.75 -15.19 -4.62
N ASP A 34 -15.42 -16.27 -4.23
CA ASP A 34 -15.66 -17.47 -5.00
C ASP A 34 -16.39 -17.13 -6.31
N PRO A 35 -15.89 -17.48 -7.51
CA PRO A 35 -16.62 -17.29 -8.76
C PRO A 35 -17.55 -18.50 -9.01
N GLY A 36 -18.65 -18.55 -8.28
CA GLY A 36 -19.75 -19.46 -8.51
C GLY A 36 -20.86 -18.82 -9.33
N ASP A 37 -21.21 -19.42 -10.45
CA ASP A 37 -22.39 -19.22 -11.28
C ASP A 37 -22.46 -17.95 -12.17
N ALA A 38 -21.81 -18.00 -13.32
CA ALA A 38 -22.25 -17.27 -14.50
C ALA A 38 -22.73 -18.26 -15.56
N GLN A 39 -24.03 -18.42 -15.60
CA GLN A 39 -24.78 -19.13 -16.63
C GLN A 39 -24.77 -18.32 -17.92
N ALA A 40 -24.32 -18.91 -19.03
CA ALA A 40 -24.27 -18.30 -20.35
C ALA A 40 -25.68 -18.05 -20.91
N PRO A 41 -25.99 -16.91 -21.53
CA PRO A 41 -27.16 -16.82 -22.40
C PRO A 41 -26.80 -17.14 -23.83
N ALA A 42 -27.69 -17.93 -24.44
CA ALA A 42 -27.70 -18.35 -25.83
C ALA A 42 -27.86 -17.20 -26.82
N ALA A 43 -27.28 -17.38 -27.98
CA ALA A 43 -27.36 -16.52 -29.15
C ALA A 43 -28.78 -16.42 -29.74
N GLY A 44 -29.12 -15.25 -30.29
CA GLY A 44 -30.30 -15.11 -31.19
C GLY A 44 -30.57 -13.69 -31.66
N ALA A 45 -30.10 -13.40 -32.87
CA ALA A 45 -30.73 -12.57 -33.92
C ALA A 45 -30.99 -11.05 -33.75
N GLN A 46 -30.28 -10.24 -34.54
CA GLN A 46 -30.73 -8.99 -35.20
C GLN A 46 -31.72 -9.31 -36.33
N PRO A 47 -32.42 -8.33 -37.06
CA PRO A 47 -32.14 -6.90 -37.21
C PRO A 47 -33.38 -5.96 -37.39
N ALA A 48 -33.09 -4.69 -37.59
CA ALA A 48 -33.69 -3.68 -38.49
C ALA A 48 -34.64 -2.60 -37.96
N ASP A 49 -34.16 -1.38 -38.08
CA ASP A 49 -34.66 -0.29 -38.94
C ASP A 49 -35.64 0.76 -38.33
N GLY A 50 -35.35 2.06 -38.61
CA GLY A 50 -36.30 3.14 -38.66
C GLY A 50 -36.09 4.30 -37.68
N GLY A 51 -35.40 5.40 -38.11
CA GLY A 51 -35.54 6.74 -37.53
C GLY A 51 -36.81 7.44 -38.10
N PRO A 52 -36.99 8.78 -38.04
CA PRO A 52 -36.28 9.83 -37.33
C PRO A 52 -37.25 10.87 -36.62
N ALA A 53 -36.60 11.79 -35.87
CA ALA A 53 -36.99 13.19 -35.62
C ALA A 53 -38.35 13.57 -35.01
N ALA A 54 -38.30 14.39 -33.95
CA ALA A 54 -39.01 15.68 -33.85
C ALA A 54 -38.53 16.51 -32.66
N GLN A 55 -38.10 17.74 -32.96
CA GLN A 55 -37.90 18.88 -32.04
C GLN A 55 -39.26 19.47 -31.62
N ALA A 56 -39.32 20.05 -30.43
CA ALA A 56 -40.10 21.24 -30.03
C ALA A 56 -39.77 21.51 -28.57
N ASP A 57 -39.22 22.59 -28.22
CA ASP A 57 -39.49 24.03 -28.18
C ASP A 57 -40.02 24.46 -26.81
N ALA A 58 -39.27 25.41 -26.26
CA ALA A 58 -39.53 26.51 -25.35
C ALA A 58 -40.66 26.46 -24.29
N ALA A 59 -40.32 26.84 -23.08
CA ALA A 59 -40.86 28.02 -22.38
C ALA A 59 -40.28 28.18 -20.97
N GLN A 60 -39.55 29.29 -20.73
CA GLN A 60 -39.56 29.99 -19.43
C GLN A 60 -40.80 30.84 -19.37
N PRO A 61 -41.39 31.08 -18.17
CA PRO A 61 -41.24 32.40 -17.61
C PRO A 61 -41.19 32.54 -16.06
N ALA A 62 -40.64 33.68 -15.71
CA ALA A 62 -41.08 34.65 -14.71
C ALA A 62 -40.60 34.51 -13.26
N GLN A 63 -39.79 35.53 -12.91
CA GLN A 63 -39.45 36.02 -11.57
C GLN A 63 -40.70 36.47 -10.78
N ALA A 64 -40.67 36.25 -9.49
CA ALA A 64 -41.43 37.03 -8.54
C ALA A 64 -40.59 37.33 -7.31
N ASP A 65 -40.36 38.61 -7.14
CA ASP A 65 -39.87 39.36 -6.03
C ASP A 65 -40.75 39.18 -4.77
N ALA A 66 -40.13 38.99 -3.61
CA ALA A 66 -40.71 39.39 -2.30
C ALA A 66 -39.66 39.40 -1.17
N SER A 67 -39.19 40.57 -0.86
CA SER A 67 -39.01 41.17 0.47
C SER A 67 -38.55 40.34 1.67
N GLN A 68 -37.40 40.72 2.21
CA GLN A 68 -36.93 40.44 3.58
C GLN A 68 -37.85 40.99 4.67
N PRO A 69 -37.79 40.40 5.89
CA PRO A 69 -37.53 41.27 7.04
C PRO A 69 -36.27 40.83 7.83
N GLU A 70 -35.50 41.84 8.18
CA GLU A 70 -34.43 41.81 9.19
C GLU A 70 -34.93 41.32 10.54
N ALA A 71 -34.14 40.53 11.23
CA ALA A 71 -34.20 40.32 12.67
C ALA A 71 -32.79 40.09 13.26
N PRO A 72 -32.54 40.36 14.52
CA PRO A 72 -31.39 41.11 14.99
C PRO A 72 -30.14 40.28 15.25
N GLN A 73 -29.00 40.92 15.10
CA GLN A 73 -27.65 40.41 15.45
C GLN A 73 -27.56 40.11 16.93
N ALA A 74 -27.35 38.86 17.28
CA ALA A 74 -26.80 38.45 18.57
C ALA A 74 -25.29 38.37 18.45
N ASP A 75 -24.64 39.28 19.13
CA ASP A 75 -23.20 39.33 19.36
C ASP A 75 -22.77 38.06 20.11
N GLY A 76 -22.29 37.08 19.35
CA GLY A 76 -21.67 35.85 19.84
C GLY A 76 -20.24 35.83 19.39
N ALA A 77 -19.33 36.23 20.30
CA ALA A 77 -17.92 36.04 20.13
C ALA A 77 -17.66 34.57 19.81
N GLN A 78 -17.54 34.24 18.53
CA GLN A 78 -16.98 32.97 18.09
C GLN A 78 -15.50 33.04 18.41
N ALA A 79 -15.08 32.27 19.43
CA ALA A 79 -13.69 31.91 19.60
C ALA A 79 -13.25 31.26 18.29
N GLU A 80 -12.41 31.96 17.53
CA GLU A 80 -11.71 31.36 16.41
C GLU A 80 -10.99 30.11 16.95
N PRO A 81 -11.17 28.92 16.31
CA PRO A 81 -10.34 27.79 16.64
C PRO A 81 -8.90 28.24 16.45
N ALA A 82 -8.10 28.12 17.50
CA ALA A 82 -6.67 28.41 17.47
C ALA A 82 -6.13 27.77 16.18
N ARG A 83 -5.69 28.61 15.23
CA ARG A 83 -4.95 28.15 14.07
C ARG A 83 -3.76 27.38 14.64
N SER A 84 -3.81 26.06 14.52
CA SER A 84 -2.64 25.21 14.72
C SER A 84 -1.51 25.90 13.97
N GLU A 85 -0.44 26.25 14.70
CA GLU A 85 0.77 26.85 14.16
C GLU A 85 1.12 26.07 12.90
N ALA A 86 0.98 26.73 11.73
CA ALA A 86 1.12 26.05 10.45
C ALA A 86 2.51 25.42 10.42
N ALA A 87 2.57 24.10 10.42
CA ALA A 87 3.82 23.37 10.33
C ALA A 87 4.62 23.94 9.17
N ALA A 88 5.91 24.18 9.36
CA ALA A 88 6.78 24.59 8.27
C ALA A 88 6.58 23.57 7.13
N PRO A 89 6.20 24.03 5.91
CA PRO A 89 5.90 23.11 4.83
C PRO A 89 7.14 22.30 4.48
N VAL A 90 6.98 21.02 4.25
CA VAL A 90 8.05 20.12 3.83
C VAL A 90 7.92 19.79 2.34
N SER A 91 9.06 19.64 1.68
CA SER A 91 9.15 19.15 0.31
C SER A 91 9.89 17.81 0.28
N LEU A 92 9.45 16.90 -0.56
CA LEU A 92 10.08 15.60 -0.76
C LEU A 92 10.61 15.53 -2.20
N SER A 93 11.85 15.12 -2.35
CA SER A 93 12.42 14.66 -3.63
C SER A 93 13.06 13.30 -3.45
N TYR A 94 13.05 12.49 -4.52
CA TYR A 94 13.66 11.16 -4.45
C TYR A 94 14.14 10.68 -5.81
N SER A 95 15.13 9.79 -5.78
CA SER A 95 15.72 9.20 -6.98
C SER A 95 15.88 7.70 -6.80
N ALA A 96 15.71 6.96 -7.90
CA ALA A 96 15.86 5.52 -8.00
C ALA A 96 17.16 5.17 -8.74
N HIS A 97 17.88 4.18 -8.24
CA HIS A 97 18.93 3.47 -8.97
C HIS A 97 18.31 2.25 -9.63
N VAL A 98 18.33 2.22 -10.95
CA VAL A 98 17.72 1.16 -11.75
C VAL A 98 18.81 0.36 -12.44
N SER A 99 18.67 -0.97 -12.43
CA SER A 99 19.59 -1.88 -13.09
C SER A 99 19.81 -1.50 -14.56
N ASN A 100 21.07 -1.50 -15.00
CA ASN A 100 21.50 -1.12 -16.35
C ASN A 100 21.28 0.36 -16.74
N ILE A 101 20.75 1.19 -15.83
CA ILE A 101 20.59 2.64 -16.06
C ILE A 101 21.43 3.44 -15.07
N GLY A 102 21.49 2.99 -13.81
CA GLY A 102 22.11 3.74 -12.72
C GLY A 102 21.12 4.71 -12.05
N TRP A 103 21.64 5.74 -11.38
CA TRP A 103 20.81 6.75 -10.74
C TRP A 103 20.04 7.58 -11.78
N MET A 104 18.73 7.60 -11.65
CA MET A 104 17.85 8.47 -12.41
C MET A 104 17.77 9.86 -11.77
N GLY A 105 17.31 10.84 -12.54
CA GLY A 105 17.05 12.18 -12.00
C GLY A 105 16.07 12.14 -10.83
N ALA A 106 16.22 13.07 -9.89
CA ALA A 106 15.28 13.18 -8.79
C ALA A 106 13.92 13.66 -9.29
N VAL A 107 12.87 13.11 -8.69
CA VAL A 107 11.47 13.49 -8.92
C VAL A 107 10.88 14.08 -7.64
N ALA A 108 9.81 14.86 -7.76
CA ALA A 108 9.11 15.46 -6.63
C ALA A 108 8.16 14.45 -5.94
N GLY A 109 7.72 14.80 -4.72
CA GLY A 109 6.73 14.00 -3.99
C GLY A 109 5.49 13.67 -4.83
N GLY A 110 5.08 12.40 -4.86
CA GLY A 110 3.95 11.90 -5.63
C GLY A 110 4.27 11.46 -7.07
N GLU A 111 5.43 11.79 -7.63
CA GLU A 111 5.82 11.39 -8.97
C GLU A 111 6.42 9.97 -8.98
N VAL A 112 6.55 9.35 -10.15
CA VAL A 112 7.12 8.01 -10.29
C VAL A 112 8.64 8.06 -10.44
N ALA A 113 9.37 7.40 -9.53
CA ALA A 113 10.79 7.12 -9.69
C ALA A 113 11.01 5.66 -10.08
N GLY A 114 11.84 5.40 -11.08
CA GLY A 114 12.07 4.07 -11.64
C GLY A 114 11.45 3.90 -13.02
N THR A 115 11.19 2.66 -13.42
CA THR A 115 10.63 2.34 -14.73
C THR A 115 9.48 1.34 -14.62
N THR A 116 8.44 1.51 -15.44
CA THR A 116 7.36 0.52 -15.60
C THR A 116 7.40 -0.07 -17.02
N GLY A 117 7.01 -1.35 -17.14
CA GLY A 117 6.94 -2.02 -18.46
C GLY A 117 8.29 -2.35 -19.12
N ARG A 118 9.42 -2.08 -18.45
CA ARG A 118 10.77 -2.35 -18.99
C ARG A 118 11.43 -3.59 -18.38
N GLY A 119 10.82 -4.17 -17.34
CA GLY A 119 11.38 -5.32 -16.64
C GLY A 119 12.69 -5.03 -15.89
N LEU A 120 13.04 -3.76 -15.65
CA LEU A 120 14.30 -3.38 -15.02
C LEU A 120 14.10 -3.20 -13.50
N PRO A 121 14.86 -3.97 -12.67
CA PRO A 121 14.80 -3.85 -11.23
C PRO A 121 15.30 -2.51 -10.71
N LEU A 122 14.64 -1.99 -9.67
CA LEU A 122 15.18 -0.96 -8.80
C LEU A 122 16.15 -1.62 -7.82
N GLU A 123 17.36 -1.10 -7.72
CA GLU A 123 18.42 -1.65 -6.87
C GLU A 123 18.65 -0.80 -5.60
N ALA A 124 18.38 0.52 -5.69
CA ALA A 124 18.46 1.43 -4.56
C ALA A 124 17.52 2.62 -4.71
N LEU A 125 17.20 3.24 -3.58
CA LEU A 125 16.36 4.43 -3.47
C LEU A 125 17.03 5.44 -2.54
N ARG A 126 16.90 6.72 -2.86
CA ARG A 126 17.33 7.83 -2.01
C ARG A 126 16.19 8.84 -1.90
N LEU A 127 15.80 9.17 -0.67
CA LEU A 127 14.79 10.18 -0.36
C LEU A 127 15.46 11.38 0.30
N VAL A 128 15.07 12.58 -0.09
CA VAL A 128 15.51 13.83 0.52
C VAL A 128 14.27 14.63 0.91
N LEU A 129 14.08 14.80 2.21
CA LEU A 129 13.06 15.66 2.80
C LEU A 129 13.72 16.99 3.16
N SER A 130 13.14 18.08 2.70
CA SER A 130 13.67 19.43 2.87
C SER A 130 12.60 20.36 3.45
N ASP A 131 13.02 21.45 4.05
CA ASP A 131 12.15 22.58 4.34
C ASP A 131 11.71 23.20 3.00
N ALA A 132 10.40 23.30 2.76
CA ALA A 132 9.89 23.78 1.49
C ALA A 132 10.09 25.30 1.28
N SER A 133 10.35 26.06 2.36
CA SER A 133 10.55 27.51 2.29
C SER A 133 11.99 27.88 1.95
N THR A 134 12.94 27.10 2.43
CA THR A 134 14.38 27.35 2.23
C THR A 134 15.01 26.44 1.17
N GLY A 135 14.42 25.26 0.93
CA GLY A 135 14.98 24.21 0.10
C GLY A 135 16.09 23.39 0.80
N GLU A 136 16.45 23.74 2.04
CA GLU A 136 17.51 23.07 2.77
C GLU A 136 17.07 21.68 3.23
N PRO A 137 17.91 20.63 3.05
CA PRO A 137 17.62 19.30 3.56
C PRO A 137 17.44 19.30 5.08
N LEU A 138 16.42 18.59 5.57
CA LEU A 138 16.22 18.37 7.00
C LEU A 138 17.28 17.42 7.57
N GLY A 139 17.37 17.34 8.91
CA GLY A 139 18.32 16.47 9.59
C GLY A 139 18.22 14.99 9.15
N ALA A 140 19.29 14.25 9.35
CA ALA A 140 19.37 12.85 8.93
C ALA A 140 18.28 11.97 9.53
N ASP A 141 17.76 12.33 10.69
CA ASP A 141 16.71 11.63 11.43
C ASP A 141 15.29 12.00 11.03
N ALA A 142 15.10 12.97 10.11
CA ALA A 142 13.77 13.43 9.70
C ALA A 142 12.91 12.34 9.05
N ILE A 143 13.53 11.47 8.29
CA ILE A 143 12.91 10.33 7.61
C ILE A 143 13.83 9.12 7.68
N SER A 144 13.26 7.93 7.80
CA SER A 144 14.01 6.68 7.71
C SER A 144 13.45 5.78 6.62
N VAL A 145 14.34 5.11 5.90
CA VAL A 145 14.01 4.20 4.80
C VAL A 145 14.70 2.86 5.02
N GLU A 146 13.94 1.78 4.97
CA GLU A 146 14.45 0.41 4.96
C GLU A 146 14.12 -0.24 3.62
N ALA A 147 15.05 -0.98 3.05
CA ALA A 147 14.86 -1.77 1.85
C ALA A 147 14.98 -3.26 2.15
N HIS A 148 14.04 -4.05 1.67
CA HIS A 148 14.18 -5.49 1.55
C HIS A 148 14.88 -5.79 0.24
N VAL A 149 16.06 -6.40 0.31
CA VAL A 149 16.91 -6.66 -0.86
C VAL A 149 16.97 -8.15 -1.12
N SER A 150 16.87 -8.52 -2.37
CA SER A 150 16.91 -9.91 -2.85
C SER A 150 18.14 -10.66 -2.32
N ASN A 151 17.93 -11.82 -1.72
CA ASN A 151 18.94 -12.67 -1.06
C ASN A 151 19.70 -12.02 0.11
N VAL A 152 19.21 -10.90 0.65
CA VAL A 152 19.76 -10.22 1.83
C VAL A 152 18.70 -10.07 2.91
N GLY A 153 17.47 -9.75 2.53
CA GLY A 153 16.38 -9.41 3.44
C GLY A 153 16.34 -7.91 3.79
N TRP A 154 15.66 -7.58 4.88
CA TRP A 154 15.58 -6.21 5.38
C TRP A 154 16.93 -5.68 5.81
N GLN A 155 17.34 -4.57 5.24
CA GLN A 155 18.55 -3.86 5.61
C GLN A 155 18.27 -2.88 6.76
N ALA A 156 19.34 -2.42 7.44
CA ALA A 156 19.23 -1.36 8.44
C ALA A 156 18.67 -0.08 7.80
N ALA A 157 17.85 0.64 8.56
CA ALA A 157 17.30 1.91 8.13
C ALA A 157 18.39 2.94 7.83
N VAL A 158 18.19 3.68 6.76
CA VAL A 158 19.00 4.85 6.40
C VAL A 158 18.19 6.13 6.60
N GLY A 159 18.86 7.21 6.95
CA GLY A 159 18.24 8.51 7.19
C GLY A 159 18.06 9.33 5.91
N ASN A 160 17.68 10.60 6.12
CA ASN A 160 17.43 11.57 5.08
C ASN A 160 18.67 11.72 4.15
N GLY A 161 18.46 11.58 2.85
CA GLY A 161 19.52 11.58 1.83
C GLY A 161 20.37 10.30 1.78
N GLY A 162 20.15 9.34 2.68
CA GLY A 162 20.83 8.04 2.67
C GLY A 162 20.38 7.17 1.50
N THR A 163 21.17 6.14 1.19
CA THR A 163 20.87 5.18 0.13
C THR A 163 20.33 3.89 0.76
N ALA A 164 19.04 3.58 0.53
CA ALA A 164 18.43 2.30 0.87
C ALA A 164 18.56 1.33 -0.30
N GLY A 165 18.97 0.10 -0.04
CA GLY A 165 19.28 -0.88 -1.09
C GLY A 165 20.77 -1.00 -1.39
N THR A 166 21.11 -1.44 -2.59
CA THR A 166 22.52 -1.67 -3.01
C THR A 166 22.76 -1.09 -4.40
N THR A 167 24.01 -0.69 -4.68
CA THR A 167 24.43 -0.28 -6.01
C THR A 167 25.60 -1.15 -6.48
N GLY A 168 25.60 -1.50 -7.77
CA GLY A 168 26.69 -2.31 -8.37
C GLY A 168 26.76 -3.76 -7.89
N GLN A 169 25.72 -4.27 -7.24
CA GLN A 169 25.65 -5.66 -6.77
C GLN A 169 24.61 -6.50 -7.53
N SER A 170 23.91 -5.91 -8.49
CA SER A 170 22.83 -6.55 -9.26
C SER A 170 21.78 -7.21 -8.35
N ARG A 171 21.45 -6.55 -7.23
CA ARG A 171 20.46 -7.01 -6.25
C ARG A 171 19.23 -6.10 -6.29
N ALA A 172 18.09 -6.70 -6.56
CA ALA A 172 16.84 -5.97 -6.61
C ALA A 172 16.34 -5.62 -5.21
N VAL A 173 15.72 -4.46 -5.08
CA VAL A 173 14.81 -4.16 -3.97
C VAL A 173 13.50 -4.89 -4.23
N GLU A 174 12.93 -5.54 -3.22
CA GLU A 174 11.68 -6.29 -3.29
C GLU A 174 10.56 -5.62 -2.47
N ALA A 175 10.93 -4.91 -1.40
CA ALA A 175 10.00 -4.14 -0.57
C ALA A 175 10.68 -2.95 0.12
N LEU A 176 9.86 -2.03 0.62
CA LEU A 176 10.27 -0.80 1.30
C LEU A 176 9.44 -0.57 2.56
N ARG A 177 10.07 0.11 3.53
CA ARG A 177 9.43 0.78 4.67
C ARG A 177 9.93 2.20 4.73
N VAL A 178 9.04 3.15 4.92
CA VAL A 178 9.40 4.58 5.06
C VAL A 178 8.68 5.16 6.26
N ARG A 179 9.40 5.88 7.11
CA ARG A 179 8.85 6.51 8.33
C ARG A 179 9.34 7.93 8.46
N LEU A 180 8.46 8.82 8.91
CA LEU A 180 8.84 10.12 9.44
C LEU A 180 9.13 10.00 10.92
N SER A 181 9.98 10.88 11.46
CA SER A 181 10.39 10.89 12.85
C SER A 181 9.97 12.17 13.58
N GLY A 182 9.97 12.12 14.90
CA GLY A 182 9.77 13.28 15.76
C GLY A 182 8.48 14.05 15.47
N GLU A 183 8.58 15.37 15.44
CA GLU A 183 7.44 16.26 15.18
C GLU A 183 6.85 16.11 13.78
N LEU A 184 7.65 15.68 12.80
CA LEU A 184 7.17 15.46 11.44
C LEU A 184 6.12 14.35 11.41
N SER A 185 6.31 13.27 12.15
CA SER A 185 5.35 12.16 12.22
C SER A 185 4.03 12.55 12.92
N ALA A 186 4.05 13.60 13.76
CA ALA A 186 2.83 14.14 14.37
C ALA A 186 2.03 15.04 13.40
N ARG A 187 2.71 15.67 12.43
CA ARG A 187 2.13 16.66 11.51
C ARG A 187 1.84 16.12 10.12
N TYR A 188 2.56 15.09 9.69
CA TYR A 188 2.50 14.51 8.35
C TYR A 188 2.36 13.00 8.41
N THR A 189 1.83 12.44 7.34
CA THR A 189 1.84 11.01 7.01
C THR A 189 2.70 10.83 5.75
N VAL A 190 3.64 9.88 5.78
CA VAL A 190 4.35 9.48 4.58
C VAL A 190 3.63 8.29 3.96
N TRP A 191 3.17 8.46 2.73
CA TRP A 191 2.53 7.46 1.90
C TRP A 191 3.50 6.97 0.83
N TYR A 192 3.51 5.69 0.56
CA TYR A 192 4.34 5.11 -0.50
C TYR A 192 3.72 3.85 -1.05
N ARG A 193 4.00 3.59 -2.33
CA ARG A 193 3.64 2.36 -3.01
C ARG A 193 4.72 1.97 -4.00
N VAL A 194 4.73 0.72 -4.41
CA VAL A 194 5.70 0.19 -5.38
C VAL A 194 4.99 -0.48 -6.56
N HIS A 195 5.64 -0.42 -7.71
CA HIS A 195 5.33 -1.27 -8.85
C HIS A 195 6.25 -2.49 -8.77
N SER A 196 5.68 -3.65 -8.49
CA SER A 196 6.40 -4.91 -8.38
C SER A 196 6.26 -5.73 -9.66
N ALA A 197 7.32 -6.43 -10.03
CA ALA A 197 7.31 -7.35 -11.17
C ALA A 197 6.18 -8.38 -10.99
N GLU A 198 5.38 -8.60 -12.02
CA GLU A 198 4.22 -9.49 -12.09
C GLU A 198 2.99 -9.03 -11.27
N PHE A 199 3.16 -8.32 -10.15
CA PHE A 199 2.04 -7.79 -9.37
C PHE A 199 1.54 -6.42 -9.86
N GLY A 200 2.37 -5.66 -10.60
CA GLY A 200 2.04 -4.29 -11.01
C GLY A 200 2.11 -3.30 -9.84
N TRP A 201 1.31 -2.24 -9.89
CA TRP A 201 1.18 -1.29 -8.79
C TRP A 201 0.41 -1.92 -7.64
N LEU A 202 1.04 -2.00 -6.48
CA LEU A 202 0.40 -2.38 -5.22
C LEU A 202 -0.27 -1.17 -4.58
N GLY A 203 -1.07 -1.42 -3.53
CA GLY A 203 -1.72 -0.37 -2.76
C GLY A 203 -0.75 0.55 -2.04
N TRP A 204 -1.25 1.69 -1.54
CA TRP A 204 -0.47 2.62 -0.74
C TRP A 204 -0.31 2.12 0.70
N ALA A 205 0.94 2.03 1.14
CA ALA A 205 1.34 1.85 2.53
C ALA A 205 1.64 3.21 3.17
N CYS A 206 1.67 3.29 4.50
CA CYS A 206 2.04 4.50 5.21
C CYS A 206 2.82 4.24 6.49
N ASP A 207 3.56 5.24 6.95
CA ASP A 207 4.18 5.36 8.28
C ASP A 207 4.89 4.08 8.76
N GLY A 208 5.62 3.41 7.87
CA GLY A 208 6.44 2.24 8.15
C GLY A 208 5.75 0.89 7.96
N ALA A 209 4.55 0.84 7.38
CA ALA A 209 3.97 -0.40 6.89
C ALA A 209 4.78 -0.94 5.70
N ASP A 210 4.73 -2.25 5.46
CA ASP A 210 5.45 -2.85 4.35
C ASP A 210 4.80 -2.50 3.00
N ALA A 211 5.60 -2.17 1.98
CA ALA A 211 5.17 -1.99 0.61
C ALA A 211 6.04 -2.82 -0.33
N GLY A 212 5.44 -3.70 -1.11
CA GLY A 212 6.18 -4.60 -2.01
C GLY A 212 5.86 -6.06 -1.83
N SER A 213 6.85 -6.92 -1.93
CA SER A 213 6.67 -8.35 -1.71
C SER A 213 7.88 -8.99 -1.01
N ALA A 214 7.64 -10.10 -0.29
CA ALA A 214 8.70 -10.93 0.26
C ALA A 214 8.47 -12.40 -0.11
N GLY A 215 9.57 -13.14 -0.32
CA GLY A 215 9.55 -14.57 -0.61
C GLY A 215 9.18 -14.96 -2.03
N TYR A 216 8.80 -14.02 -2.89
CA TYR A 216 8.44 -14.26 -4.29
C TYR A 216 9.59 -14.00 -5.26
N GLY A 217 10.66 -13.32 -4.84
CA GLY A 217 11.72 -12.89 -5.73
C GLY A 217 11.24 -11.87 -6.77
N ARG A 218 10.25 -11.04 -6.44
CA ARG A 218 9.68 -10.05 -7.37
C ARG A 218 10.26 -8.68 -7.11
N ALA A 219 11.04 -8.22 -8.06
CA ALA A 219 11.72 -6.92 -7.98
C ALA A 219 10.73 -5.75 -8.02
N VAL A 220 10.96 -4.76 -7.18
CA VAL A 220 10.41 -3.42 -7.37
C VAL A 220 11.02 -2.83 -8.64
N GLN A 221 10.20 -2.20 -9.47
CA GLN A 221 10.58 -1.56 -10.73
C GLN A 221 10.40 -0.05 -10.69
N ALA A 222 9.43 0.41 -9.92
CA ALA A 222 9.17 1.82 -9.69
C ALA A 222 8.55 2.06 -8.31
N VAL A 223 8.66 3.28 -7.81
CA VAL A 223 8.12 3.71 -6.52
C VAL A 223 7.46 5.08 -6.65
N GLN A 224 6.40 5.29 -5.86
CA GLN A 224 5.85 6.61 -5.58
C GLN A 224 5.87 6.85 -4.09
N VAL A 225 6.26 8.06 -3.68
CA VAL A 225 6.29 8.47 -2.27
C VAL A 225 5.68 9.86 -2.16
N ALA A 226 4.78 10.06 -1.22
CA ALA A 226 4.14 11.34 -0.94
C ALA A 226 4.15 11.65 0.56
N VAL A 227 4.35 12.89 0.94
CA VAL A 227 4.21 13.38 2.32
C VAL A 227 3.02 14.32 2.35
N LEU A 228 2.00 13.96 3.10
CA LEU A 228 0.74 14.71 3.20
C LEU A 228 0.49 15.15 4.64
N PRO A 229 -0.26 16.22 4.88
CA PRO A 229 -0.70 16.61 6.22
C PRO A 229 -1.37 15.44 6.94
N LYS A 230 -1.16 15.37 8.26
CA LYS A 230 -1.76 14.31 9.09
C LYS A 230 -3.29 14.42 9.04
N GLY A 231 -3.95 13.32 8.70
CA GLY A 231 -5.40 13.28 8.55
C GLY A 231 -5.89 13.43 7.11
N ASP A 232 -5.03 13.84 6.18
CA ASP A 232 -5.39 13.82 4.76
C ASP A 232 -5.59 12.38 4.26
N PRO A 233 -6.51 12.16 3.30
CA PRO A 233 -6.76 10.84 2.74
C PRO A 233 -5.53 10.31 2.00
N ALA A 234 -5.45 8.97 1.90
CA ALA A 234 -4.44 8.31 1.08
C ALA A 234 -4.49 8.81 -0.38
N PRO A 235 -3.33 8.87 -1.09
CA PRO A 235 -3.30 9.31 -2.49
C PRO A 235 -4.03 8.38 -3.47
N GLY A 236 -4.48 7.22 -3.01
CA GLY A 236 -5.20 6.23 -3.80
C GLY A 236 -5.53 4.96 -3.01
N ASP A 237 -5.78 3.88 -3.71
CA ASP A 237 -6.14 2.59 -3.10
C ASP A 237 -5.05 2.10 -2.15
N THR A 238 -5.45 1.64 -0.97
CA THR A 238 -4.59 1.10 0.09
C THR A 238 -4.71 -0.42 0.24
N ALA A 239 -5.48 -1.08 -0.62
CA ALA A 239 -5.61 -2.53 -0.59
C ALA A 239 -4.29 -3.20 -1.01
N THR A 240 -3.88 -4.21 -0.26
CA THR A 240 -2.72 -5.07 -0.55
C THR A 240 -1.44 -4.29 -0.86
N PRO A 241 -0.93 -3.46 0.05
CA PRO A 241 0.34 -2.76 -0.14
C PRO A 241 1.55 -3.71 -0.13
N PHE A 242 1.40 -4.87 0.49
CA PHE A 242 2.44 -5.87 0.65
C PHE A 242 1.92 -7.28 0.43
N VAL A 243 2.71 -8.12 -0.25
CA VAL A 243 2.43 -9.53 -0.50
C VAL A 243 3.56 -10.38 0.08
N ASP A 244 3.23 -11.22 1.06
CA ASP A 244 4.19 -12.10 1.71
C ASP A 244 3.84 -13.57 1.44
N ARG A 245 4.78 -14.28 0.82
CA ARG A 245 4.61 -15.70 0.52
C ARG A 245 4.46 -16.55 1.77
N SER A 246 5.04 -16.14 2.89
CA SER A 246 4.92 -16.87 4.14
C SER A 246 3.51 -16.81 4.75
N SER A 247 2.69 -15.86 4.30
CA SER A 247 1.30 -15.71 4.71
C SER A 247 0.32 -16.51 3.85
N GLU A 248 0.77 -17.08 2.72
CA GLU A 248 -0.07 -17.93 1.90
C GLU A 248 -0.29 -19.29 2.62
N PRO A 249 -1.53 -19.78 2.68
CA PRO A 249 -1.77 -21.12 3.19
C PRO A 249 -1.08 -22.15 2.27
N PRO A 250 -0.53 -23.23 2.84
CA PRO A 250 0.03 -24.29 2.02
C PRO A 250 -1.03 -24.86 1.08
N SER A 251 -0.69 -25.04 -0.17
CA SER A 251 -1.59 -25.65 -1.14
C SER A 251 -1.32 -27.16 -1.26
N VAL A 252 -2.40 -27.94 -1.31
CA VAL A 252 -2.34 -29.40 -1.45
C VAL A 252 -2.84 -29.76 -2.85
N SER A 253 -1.96 -30.36 -3.66
CA SER A 253 -2.33 -30.92 -4.96
C SER A 253 -2.39 -32.43 -4.88
N TYR A 254 -3.45 -33.04 -5.39
CA TYR A 254 -3.61 -34.50 -5.35
C TYR A 254 -4.37 -35.02 -6.56
N ARG A 255 -4.14 -36.31 -6.86
CA ARG A 255 -4.83 -37.02 -7.93
C ARG A 255 -5.17 -38.43 -7.52
N ALA A 256 -6.25 -38.97 -8.10
CA ALA A 256 -6.73 -40.30 -7.85
C ALA A 256 -6.44 -41.28 -8.97
N HIS A 257 -6.12 -42.53 -8.65
CA HIS A 257 -6.17 -43.66 -9.57
C HIS A 257 -7.48 -44.42 -9.33
N VAL A 258 -8.30 -44.51 -10.37
CA VAL A 258 -9.64 -45.11 -10.27
C VAL A 258 -9.70 -46.34 -11.13
N ALA A 259 -10.30 -47.42 -10.59
CA ALA A 259 -10.47 -48.70 -11.26
C ALA A 259 -11.13 -48.56 -12.63
N GLY A 260 -10.45 -49.08 -13.69
CA GLY A 260 -10.89 -49.04 -15.08
C GLY A 260 -10.81 -47.65 -15.75
N ILE A 261 -10.24 -46.63 -15.08
CA ILE A 261 -9.98 -45.29 -15.67
C ILE A 261 -8.48 -44.97 -15.60
N GLY A 262 -7.78 -45.35 -14.53
CA GLY A 262 -6.40 -45.01 -14.29
C GLY A 262 -6.24 -43.70 -13.52
N TRP A 263 -5.05 -43.06 -13.62
CA TRP A 263 -4.75 -41.78 -12.99
C TRP A 263 -5.55 -40.65 -13.63
N GLN A 264 -6.29 -39.94 -12.80
CA GLN A 264 -7.01 -38.73 -13.19
C GLN A 264 -6.11 -37.48 -13.13
N GLY A 265 -6.61 -36.38 -13.65
CA GLY A 265 -5.95 -35.07 -13.52
C GLY A 265 -5.79 -34.67 -12.06
N SER A 266 -4.74 -33.90 -11.76
CA SER A 266 -4.55 -33.32 -10.43
C SER A 266 -5.62 -32.28 -10.13
N VAL A 267 -6.09 -32.28 -8.89
CA VAL A 267 -6.97 -31.27 -8.29
C VAL A 267 -6.30 -30.70 -7.05
N SER A 268 -6.78 -29.58 -6.53
CA SER A 268 -6.20 -28.93 -5.35
C SER A 268 -7.25 -28.48 -4.34
N ASP A 269 -6.78 -28.27 -3.12
CA ASP A 269 -7.44 -27.48 -2.05
C ASP A 269 -8.91 -27.83 -1.82
N GLY A 270 -9.20 -29.11 -1.59
CA GLY A 270 -10.54 -29.59 -1.27
C GLY A 270 -11.41 -29.98 -2.46
N ALA A 271 -10.92 -29.83 -3.70
CA ALA A 271 -11.62 -30.30 -4.88
C ALA A 271 -11.68 -31.84 -4.92
N VAL A 272 -12.74 -32.43 -5.50
CA VAL A 272 -12.94 -33.86 -5.51
C VAL A 272 -12.01 -34.55 -6.52
N ALA A 273 -11.15 -35.46 -6.03
CA ALA A 273 -10.40 -36.39 -6.87
C ALA A 273 -11.09 -37.76 -6.87
N GLY A 274 -11.37 -38.29 -8.05
CA GLY A 274 -12.06 -39.59 -8.18
C GLY A 274 -13.38 -39.47 -8.92
N THR A 275 -14.21 -40.48 -8.76
CA THR A 275 -15.56 -40.56 -9.36
C THR A 275 -16.60 -40.76 -8.27
N THR A 276 -17.76 -40.14 -8.40
CA THR A 276 -18.92 -40.34 -7.55
C THR A 276 -20.05 -40.97 -8.34
N GLY A 277 -20.80 -41.87 -7.70
CA GLY A 277 -21.98 -42.50 -8.31
C GLY A 277 -21.71 -43.56 -9.40
N GLN A 278 -20.45 -43.90 -9.69
CA GLN A 278 -20.06 -44.84 -10.73
C GLN A 278 -19.71 -46.24 -10.24
N GLY A 279 -19.76 -46.47 -8.90
CA GLY A 279 -19.43 -47.78 -8.32
C GLY A 279 -17.98 -48.22 -8.56
N ARG A 280 -17.04 -47.30 -8.86
CA ARG A 280 -15.63 -47.58 -9.10
C ARG A 280 -14.79 -47.38 -7.85
N ALA A 281 -13.85 -48.32 -7.63
CA ALA A 281 -12.93 -48.23 -6.50
C ALA A 281 -11.84 -47.18 -6.74
N LEU A 282 -11.50 -46.42 -5.70
CA LEU A 282 -10.26 -45.69 -5.60
C LEU A 282 -9.13 -46.67 -5.29
N GLU A 283 -8.13 -46.80 -6.16
CA GLU A 283 -7.05 -47.77 -6.05
C GLU A 283 -5.77 -47.16 -5.48
N ALA A 284 -5.52 -45.85 -5.79
CA ALA A 284 -4.38 -45.11 -5.26
C ALA A 284 -4.66 -43.62 -5.20
N LEU A 285 -3.96 -42.93 -4.31
CA LEU A 285 -3.93 -41.49 -4.18
C LEU A 285 -2.45 -41.02 -4.24
N SER A 286 -2.17 -39.99 -5.02
CA SER A 286 -0.86 -39.32 -5.05
C SER A 286 -1.08 -37.84 -4.82
N GLY A 287 -0.29 -37.24 -3.92
CA GLY A 287 -0.39 -35.82 -3.61
C GLY A 287 0.95 -35.20 -3.23
N SER A 288 1.00 -33.87 -3.30
CA SER A 288 2.11 -33.05 -2.87
C SER A 288 1.59 -31.80 -2.16
N VAL A 289 2.37 -31.30 -1.21
CA VAL A 289 2.12 -30.02 -0.54
C VAL A 289 3.16 -29.03 -1.04
N SER A 290 2.72 -27.83 -1.43
CA SER A 290 3.59 -26.71 -1.77
C SER A 290 3.39 -25.59 -0.74
N TRP A 291 4.50 -25.00 -0.34
CA TRP A 291 4.58 -23.89 0.61
C TRP A 291 4.97 -22.63 -0.14
#